data_9904f07ba1773cfd74cbd77b8f425b89
#
_entry.id   9904f07ba1773cfd74cbd77b8f425b89
#
_cell.length_a   1.000
_cell.length_b   1.000
_cell.length_c   1.000
_cell.angle_alpha   90.00
_cell.angle_beta   90.00
_cell.angle_gamma   90.00
#
_symmetry.space_group_name_H-M   'P 1'
#
loop_
_entity.id
_entity.type
_entity.pdbx_description
1 polymer ?
#
loop_
_entity_poly.entity_id
_entity_poly.type
_entity_poly.pdbx_seq_one_letter_code
_entity_poly.pdbx_strand_id
1 'polypeptide(L)'
;MLNLSIVIPAYNDIRLGKCLKSIDENVEVVVVLNGATEEVKKIAYSSNAVIGELPTPNLAKAYNYGIEISSKDNVLIMDSDCVFMPGTINKLFKLLDAGSLAKGRVMFSFNSKIGKIIARARHIHTCKKNAYSPPLAFNKGILAKVNGYYFDENLSWTEDYDFDIRVQSASLKILYDDNARIIHPELSIKQDLKSSFNYGVGHARGVLHKKNGYYEPKNKTRSIIDSYKYIKKKYGYSTAFYLIFWQIAFYRGYKKEIH
;
A
#
# COMPACT_ATOMS: atom_id res chain seq x y z
N MET A 1 -22.82 -1.63 13.57
CA MET A 1 -21.83 -1.93 12.50
C MET A 1 -21.59 -0.65 11.73
N LEU A 2 -20.33 -0.23 11.55
CA LEU A 2 -20.00 0.92 10.70
C LEU A 2 -20.34 0.60 9.24
N ASN A 3 -20.67 1.62 8.44
CA ASN A 3 -20.83 1.47 6.99
C ASN A 3 -19.43 1.42 6.31
N LEU A 4 -18.66 0.41 6.66
CA LEU A 4 -17.28 0.20 6.25
C LEU A 4 -16.97 -1.28 6.09
N SER A 5 -16.34 -1.65 4.97
CA SER A 5 -15.75 -2.97 4.73
C SER A 5 -14.23 -2.87 4.72
N ILE A 6 -13.55 -3.74 5.46
CA ILE A 6 -12.09 -3.86 5.38
C ILE A 6 -11.75 -4.95 4.37
N VAL A 7 -11.02 -4.60 3.32
CA VAL A 7 -10.59 -5.52 2.25
C VAL A 7 -9.13 -5.91 2.47
N ILE A 8 -8.88 -7.21 2.63
CA ILE A 8 -7.57 -7.79 2.99
C ILE A 8 -7.20 -8.88 1.97
N PRO A 9 -6.34 -8.60 0.99
CA PRO A 9 -5.76 -9.64 0.15
C PRO A 9 -4.80 -10.52 0.96
N ALA A 10 -4.91 -11.83 0.82
CA ALA A 10 -4.06 -12.77 1.54
C ALA A 10 -3.46 -13.82 0.57
N TYR A 11 -2.15 -13.99 0.62
CA TYR A 11 -1.41 -14.94 -0.23
C TYR A 11 -0.77 -16.05 0.60
N ASN A 12 0.43 -15.83 1.12
CA ASN A 12 1.21 -16.83 1.85
C ASN A 12 1.63 -16.36 3.25
N ASP A 13 0.96 -15.36 3.80
CA ASP A 13 1.34 -14.75 5.06
C ASP A 13 0.40 -15.13 6.21
N ILE A 14 0.86 -15.98 7.11
CA ILE A 14 0.12 -16.43 8.29
C ILE A 14 -0.15 -15.31 9.30
N ARG A 15 0.49 -14.14 9.15
CA ARG A 15 0.22 -12.95 9.97
C ARG A 15 -1.19 -12.40 9.75
N LEU A 16 -1.91 -12.87 8.71
CA LEU A 16 -3.33 -12.64 8.54
C LEU A 16 -4.11 -12.82 9.85
N GLY A 17 -3.80 -13.84 10.64
CA GLY A 17 -4.46 -14.07 11.94
C GLY A 17 -4.24 -12.93 12.94
N LYS A 18 -3.08 -12.26 12.92
CA LYS A 18 -2.80 -11.08 13.74
C LYS A 18 -3.49 -9.84 13.20
N CYS A 19 -3.52 -9.68 11.88
CA CYS A 19 -4.25 -8.62 11.21
C CYS A 19 -5.73 -8.65 11.59
N LEU A 20 -6.39 -9.79 11.43
CA LEU A 20 -7.81 -9.99 11.76
C LEU A 20 -8.11 -9.71 13.24
N LYS A 21 -7.26 -10.18 14.16
CA LYS A 21 -7.39 -9.93 15.61
C LYS A 21 -7.21 -8.47 16.02
N SER A 22 -6.59 -7.66 15.18
CA SER A 22 -6.37 -6.23 15.45
C SER A 22 -7.54 -5.33 15.02
N ILE A 23 -8.57 -5.90 14.39
CA ILE A 23 -9.78 -5.17 14.02
C ILE A 23 -10.60 -4.95 15.29
N ASP A 24 -10.66 -3.72 15.74
CA ASP A 24 -11.25 -3.29 17.02
C ASP A 24 -12.63 -2.62 16.87
N GLU A 25 -13.20 -2.65 15.65
CA GLU A 25 -14.49 -2.05 15.35
C GLU A 25 -15.48 -3.10 14.78
N ASN A 26 -16.76 -2.87 14.98
CA ASN A 26 -17.80 -3.68 14.37
C ASN A 26 -17.97 -3.26 12.89
N VAL A 27 -17.27 -3.94 12.01
CA VAL A 27 -17.20 -3.70 10.55
C VAL A 27 -17.36 -4.99 9.78
N GLU A 28 -17.67 -4.90 8.50
CA GLU A 28 -17.54 -6.03 7.59
C GLU A 28 -16.05 -6.26 7.29
N VAL A 29 -15.65 -7.52 7.29
CA VAL A 29 -14.29 -7.93 6.88
C VAL A 29 -14.39 -8.81 5.65
N VAL A 30 -13.65 -8.47 4.62
CA VAL A 30 -13.56 -9.24 3.36
C VAL A 30 -12.12 -9.69 3.20
N VAL A 31 -11.88 -11.00 3.22
CA VAL A 31 -10.56 -11.59 2.93
C VAL A 31 -10.59 -12.18 1.53
N VAL A 32 -9.68 -11.72 0.67
CA VAL A 32 -9.52 -12.28 -0.67
C VAL A 32 -8.29 -13.20 -0.68
N LEU A 33 -8.54 -14.50 -0.80
CA LEU A 33 -7.52 -15.53 -0.95
C LEU A 33 -6.92 -15.43 -2.36
N ASN A 34 -5.77 -14.76 -2.45
CA ASN A 34 -5.13 -14.36 -3.70
C ASN A 34 -4.08 -15.40 -4.14
N GLY A 35 -4.51 -16.58 -4.56
CA GLY A 35 -3.66 -17.74 -4.77
C GLY A 35 -3.07 -18.27 -3.45
N ALA A 36 -3.86 -18.26 -2.39
CA ALA A 36 -3.40 -18.45 -1.01
C ALA A 36 -2.96 -19.89 -0.71
N THR A 37 -1.98 -20.01 0.20
CA THR A 37 -1.57 -21.31 0.74
C THR A 37 -2.64 -21.89 1.66
N GLU A 38 -2.64 -23.21 1.85
CA GLU A 38 -3.63 -23.91 2.69
C GLU A 38 -3.61 -23.42 4.14
N GLU A 39 -2.46 -23.02 4.67
CA GLU A 39 -2.35 -22.43 6.01
C GLU A 39 -3.09 -21.10 6.12
N VAL A 40 -2.95 -20.24 5.12
CA VAL A 40 -3.64 -18.95 5.07
C VAL A 40 -5.15 -19.14 4.87
N LYS A 41 -5.56 -20.10 4.03
CA LYS A 41 -6.97 -20.47 3.85
C LYS A 41 -7.60 -20.91 5.18
N LYS A 42 -6.95 -21.78 5.94
CA LYS A 42 -7.42 -22.21 7.26
C LYS A 42 -7.65 -21.03 8.21
N ILE A 43 -6.74 -20.05 8.23
CA ILE A 43 -6.89 -18.84 9.05
C ILE A 43 -8.11 -18.02 8.59
N ALA A 44 -8.24 -17.81 7.28
CA ALA A 44 -9.36 -17.04 6.72
C ALA A 44 -10.71 -17.71 7.00
N TYR A 45 -10.85 -19.00 6.72
CA TYR A 45 -12.10 -19.74 6.95
C TYR A 45 -12.45 -19.93 8.43
N SER A 46 -11.49 -19.82 9.34
CA SER A 46 -11.77 -19.82 10.79
C SER A 46 -12.23 -18.46 11.32
N SER A 47 -12.26 -17.44 10.50
CA SER A 47 -12.74 -16.09 10.84
C SER A 47 -14.20 -15.88 10.42
N ASN A 48 -14.81 -14.79 10.89
CA ASN A 48 -16.15 -14.36 10.46
C ASN A 48 -16.10 -13.46 9.21
N ALA A 49 -15.04 -13.53 8.41
CA ALA A 49 -14.89 -12.70 7.22
C ALA A 49 -15.72 -13.28 6.03
N VAL A 50 -16.13 -12.39 5.15
CA VAL A 50 -16.57 -12.77 3.80
C VAL A 50 -15.33 -13.20 3.03
N ILE A 51 -15.36 -14.38 2.42
CA ILE A 51 -14.21 -14.95 1.72
C ILE A 51 -14.43 -14.87 0.21
N GLY A 52 -13.48 -14.23 -0.48
CA GLY A 52 -13.33 -14.32 -1.94
C GLY A 52 -12.10 -15.16 -2.28
N GLU A 53 -12.11 -15.84 -3.43
CA GLU A 53 -10.96 -16.63 -3.88
C GLU A 53 -10.54 -16.28 -5.31
N LEU A 54 -9.24 -16.11 -5.51
CA LEU A 54 -8.60 -15.98 -6.81
C LEU A 54 -7.60 -17.13 -6.99
N PRO A 55 -7.62 -17.86 -8.12
CA PRO A 55 -6.74 -19.00 -8.33
C PRO A 55 -5.27 -18.60 -8.53
N THR A 56 -5.02 -17.40 -9.04
CA THR A 56 -3.69 -16.89 -9.35
C THR A 56 -3.43 -15.55 -8.65
N PRO A 57 -2.22 -15.35 -8.09
CA PRO A 57 -1.89 -14.11 -7.38
C PRO A 57 -1.92 -12.88 -8.31
N ASN A 58 -2.74 -11.91 -7.97
CA ASN A 58 -2.73 -10.57 -8.56
C ASN A 58 -3.31 -9.60 -7.50
N LEU A 59 -2.48 -8.70 -6.98
CA LEU A 59 -2.87 -7.83 -5.88
C LEU A 59 -3.97 -6.84 -6.28
N ALA A 60 -3.84 -6.19 -7.44
CA ALA A 60 -4.84 -5.26 -7.95
C ALA A 60 -6.20 -5.94 -8.15
N LYS A 61 -6.20 -7.14 -8.74
CA LYS A 61 -7.40 -7.95 -8.92
C LYS A 61 -8.01 -8.35 -7.58
N ALA A 62 -7.18 -8.68 -6.59
CA ALA A 62 -7.67 -9.03 -5.27
C ALA A 62 -8.31 -7.85 -4.55
N TYR A 63 -7.75 -6.65 -4.65
CA TYR A 63 -8.38 -5.43 -4.14
C TYR A 63 -9.72 -5.16 -4.86
N ASN A 64 -9.75 -5.15 -6.19
CA ASN A 64 -10.97 -4.92 -6.96
C ASN A 64 -12.06 -5.92 -6.60
N TYR A 65 -11.74 -7.21 -6.57
CA TYR A 65 -12.69 -8.26 -6.23
C TYR A 65 -13.20 -8.14 -4.78
N GLY A 66 -12.32 -7.84 -3.84
CA GLY A 66 -12.73 -7.59 -2.46
C GLY A 66 -13.65 -6.37 -2.30
N ILE A 67 -13.42 -5.30 -3.08
CA ILE A 67 -14.29 -4.13 -3.13
C ILE A 67 -15.66 -4.50 -3.75
N GLU A 68 -15.65 -5.30 -4.80
CA GLU A 68 -16.87 -5.76 -5.50
C GLU A 68 -17.78 -6.56 -4.57
N ILE A 69 -17.24 -7.58 -3.90
CA ILE A 69 -18.04 -8.47 -3.02
C ILE A 69 -18.35 -7.85 -1.65
N SER A 70 -17.77 -6.70 -1.30
CA SER A 70 -18.07 -6.00 -0.05
C SER A 70 -19.45 -5.35 -0.09
N SER A 71 -20.22 -5.43 1.04
CA SER A 71 -21.59 -4.93 1.10
C SER A 71 -21.72 -3.45 1.48
N LYS A 72 -20.64 -2.83 2.00
CA LYS A 72 -20.68 -1.44 2.49
C LYS A 72 -20.25 -0.44 1.41
N ASP A 73 -20.72 0.81 1.54
CA ASP A 73 -20.38 1.88 0.60
C ASP A 73 -18.94 2.37 0.76
N ASN A 74 -18.38 2.26 1.97
CA ASN A 74 -17.01 2.64 2.25
C ASN A 74 -16.13 1.40 2.36
N VAL A 75 -14.90 1.50 1.85
CA VAL A 75 -13.91 0.44 1.92
C VAL A 75 -12.62 0.96 2.55
N LEU A 76 -11.94 0.10 3.30
CA LEU A 76 -10.62 0.31 3.87
C LEU A 76 -9.70 -0.80 3.38
N ILE A 77 -8.70 -0.44 2.60
CA ILE A 77 -7.69 -1.37 2.07
C ILE A 77 -6.62 -1.62 3.14
N MET A 78 -6.32 -2.90 3.39
CA MET A 78 -5.35 -3.32 4.39
C MET A 78 -4.54 -4.53 3.90
N ASP A 79 -3.26 -4.60 4.26
CA ASP A 79 -2.41 -5.74 3.96
C ASP A 79 -2.50 -6.82 5.05
N SER A 80 -2.43 -8.10 4.66
CA SER A 80 -2.59 -9.24 5.57
C SER A 80 -1.47 -9.37 6.60
N ASP A 81 -0.33 -8.71 6.39
CA ASP A 81 0.82 -8.75 7.31
C ASP A 81 0.88 -7.55 8.28
N CYS A 82 -0.03 -6.60 8.12
CA CYS A 82 -0.11 -5.40 8.94
C CYS A 82 -1.09 -5.55 10.11
N VAL A 83 -0.92 -4.72 11.14
CA VAL A 83 -1.74 -4.72 12.37
C VAL A 83 -2.26 -3.32 12.61
N PHE A 84 -3.56 -3.16 12.84
CA PHE A 84 -4.15 -1.87 13.25
C PHE A 84 -3.72 -1.50 14.67
N MET A 85 -3.37 -0.24 14.87
CA MET A 85 -3.30 0.32 16.21
C MET A 85 -4.71 0.69 16.70
N PRO A 86 -4.97 0.66 18.02
CA PRO A 86 -6.30 0.93 18.57
C PRO A 86 -6.91 2.23 18.06
N GLY A 87 -8.19 2.16 17.67
CA GLY A 87 -8.97 3.28 17.17
C GLY A 87 -8.59 3.79 15.77
N THR A 88 -7.70 3.10 15.05
CA THR A 88 -7.29 3.49 13.69
C THR A 88 -8.46 3.43 12.71
N ILE A 89 -9.25 2.37 12.77
CA ILE A 89 -10.38 2.13 11.86
C ILE A 89 -11.41 3.25 12.01
N ASN A 90 -11.79 3.57 13.25
CA ASN A 90 -12.76 4.63 13.54
C ASN A 90 -12.25 6.02 13.12
N LYS A 91 -10.95 6.32 13.30
CA LYS A 91 -10.36 7.58 12.84
C LYS A 91 -10.43 7.73 11.33
N LEU A 92 -10.08 6.67 10.58
CA LEU A 92 -10.17 6.69 9.12
C LEU A 92 -11.62 6.81 8.66
N PHE A 93 -12.55 6.08 9.27
CA PHE A 93 -13.97 6.15 8.94
C PHE A 93 -14.54 7.55 9.14
N LYS A 94 -14.21 8.23 10.25
CA LYS A 94 -14.65 9.60 10.53
C LYS A 94 -14.12 10.66 9.54
N LEU A 95 -13.03 10.37 8.84
CA LEU A 95 -12.49 11.25 7.80
C LEU A 95 -13.19 11.06 6.45
N LEU A 96 -13.98 10.00 6.26
CA LEU A 96 -14.68 9.73 5.02
C LEU A 96 -15.91 10.63 4.92
N ASP A 97 -15.81 11.63 4.07
CA ASP A 97 -16.93 12.43 3.61
C ASP A 97 -17.28 12.01 2.18
N ALA A 98 -18.46 12.43 1.66
CA ALA A 98 -18.84 12.17 0.29
C ALA A 98 -17.78 12.74 -0.69
N GLY A 99 -17.01 11.84 -1.31
CA GLY A 99 -16.01 12.18 -2.31
C GLY A 99 -14.59 12.46 -1.80
N SER A 100 -14.28 12.17 -0.52
CA SER A 100 -12.92 12.21 0.03
C SER A 100 -12.34 10.81 0.22
N LEU A 101 -11.01 10.76 0.32
CA LEU A 101 -10.26 9.58 0.72
C LEU A 101 -9.61 9.85 2.09
N ALA A 102 -9.49 8.83 2.90
CA ALA A 102 -8.83 8.90 4.20
C ALA A 102 -7.55 8.03 4.18
N LYS A 103 -6.43 8.64 4.55
CA LYS A 103 -5.11 7.98 4.59
C LYS A 103 -4.56 8.01 6.00
N GLY A 104 -4.10 6.87 6.49
CA GLY A 104 -3.37 6.74 7.74
C GLY A 104 -1.87 6.56 7.55
N ARG A 105 -1.17 6.39 8.65
CA ARG A 105 0.28 6.22 8.72
C ARG A 105 0.67 4.75 8.83
N VAL A 106 1.64 4.33 8.03
CA VAL A 106 2.36 3.07 8.21
C VAL A 106 3.55 3.27 9.14
N MET A 107 3.63 2.47 10.19
CA MET A 107 4.78 2.39 11.08
C MET A 107 5.48 1.05 10.85
N PHE A 108 6.74 1.07 10.45
CA PHE A 108 7.53 -0.15 10.31
C PHE A 108 8.15 -0.51 11.66
N SER A 109 7.87 -1.72 12.15
CA SER A 109 8.53 -2.26 13.34
C SER A 109 10.00 -2.55 13.05
N PHE A 110 10.84 -2.52 14.08
CA PHE A 110 12.25 -2.89 13.97
C PHE A 110 12.79 -3.37 15.31
N ASN A 111 13.58 -4.42 15.29
CA ASN A 111 14.30 -4.98 16.44
C ASN A 111 15.83 -4.87 16.27
N SER A 112 16.30 -4.43 15.10
CA SER A 112 17.70 -4.30 14.75
C SER A 112 18.09 -2.89 14.35
N LYS A 113 19.40 -2.56 14.40
CA LYS A 113 19.93 -1.29 13.89
C LYS A 113 19.65 -1.12 12.39
N ILE A 114 19.73 -2.22 11.64
CA ILE A 114 19.46 -2.24 10.20
C ILE A 114 17.96 -2.04 9.95
N GLY A 115 17.09 -2.77 10.66
CA GLY A 115 15.64 -2.59 10.58
C GLY A 115 15.22 -1.15 10.87
N LYS A 116 15.87 -0.49 11.85
CA LYS A 116 15.62 0.95 12.13
C LYS A 116 15.99 1.86 10.97
N ILE A 117 17.07 1.55 10.22
CA ILE A 117 17.47 2.31 9.03
C ILE A 117 16.41 2.14 7.94
N ILE A 118 15.97 0.90 7.68
CA ILE A 118 14.93 0.58 6.70
C ILE A 118 13.61 1.25 7.08
N ALA A 119 13.17 1.13 8.33
CA ALA A 119 11.94 1.75 8.82
C ALA A 119 11.95 3.28 8.60
N ARG A 120 13.07 3.97 8.85
CA ARG A 120 13.23 5.40 8.56
C ARG A 120 13.18 5.72 7.07
N ALA A 121 13.81 4.88 6.23
CA ALA A 121 13.78 5.04 4.79
C ALA A 121 12.36 4.88 4.25
N ARG A 122 11.64 3.86 4.69
CA ARG A 122 10.23 3.62 4.32
C ARG A 122 9.30 4.74 4.78
N HIS A 123 9.51 5.26 5.98
CA HIS A 123 8.74 6.40 6.49
C HIS A 123 8.77 7.62 5.54
N ILE A 124 9.88 7.87 4.87
CA ILE A 124 10.00 8.98 3.91
C ILE A 124 9.05 8.81 2.72
N HIS A 125 8.79 7.58 2.31
CA HIS A 125 7.95 7.26 1.16
C HIS A 125 6.46 7.11 1.50
N THR A 126 6.14 6.62 2.72
CA THR A 126 4.78 6.23 3.10
C THR A 126 4.00 7.28 3.87
N CYS A 127 4.66 8.27 4.52
CA CYS A 127 3.98 9.30 5.30
C CYS A 127 3.67 10.54 4.45
N LYS A 128 2.73 10.40 3.52
CA LYS A 128 2.32 11.46 2.60
C LYS A 128 0.82 11.43 2.37
N LYS A 129 0.26 12.56 1.98
CA LYS A 129 -1.13 12.69 1.50
C LYS A 129 -1.22 12.15 0.08
N ASN A 130 -1.24 10.83 -0.05
CA ASN A 130 -1.39 10.12 -1.32
C ASN A 130 -2.37 8.95 -1.13
N ALA A 131 -2.86 8.40 -2.24
CA ALA A 131 -3.78 7.28 -2.23
C ALA A 131 -3.07 5.90 -2.25
N TYR A 132 -1.84 5.81 -1.72
CA TYR A 132 -1.15 4.51 -1.61
C TYR A 132 -1.75 3.67 -0.49
N SER A 133 -1.91 2.40 -0.74
CA SER A 133 -2.34 1.41 0.25
C SER A 133 -1.16 0.74 0.95
N PRO A 134 -1.30 0.16 2.16
CA PRO A 134 -2.30 0.49 3.17
C PRO A 134 -1.88 1.65 4.10
N PRO A 135 -2.67 2.06 5.09
CA PRO A 135 -4.11 1.96 5.15
C PRO A 135 -4.74 3.09 4.33
N LEU A 136 -5.66 2.74 3.46
CA LEU A 136 -6.35 3.69 2.59
C LEU A 136 -7.86 3.39 2.62
N ALA A 137 -8.66 4.39 2.99
CA ALA A 137 -10.11 4.25 2.97
C ALA A 137 -10.74 5.25 1.99
N PHE A 138 -11.82 4.83 1.34
CA PHE A 138 -12.59 5.66 0.41
C PHE A 138 -14.02 5.15 0.22
N ASN A 139 -14.89 6.02 -0.28
CA ASN A 139 -16.24 5.66 -0.69
C ASN A 139 -16.23 5.09 -2.11
N LYS A 140 -16.94 3.99 -2.34
CA LYS A 140 -17.04 3.35 -3.67
C LYS A 140 -17.58 4.29 -4.75
N GLY A 141 -18.38 5.28 -4.40
CA GLY A 141 -18.93 6.27 -5.32
C GLY A 141 -17.90 7.11 -6.06
N ILE A 142 -16.61 7.05 -5.69
CA ILE A 142 -15.55 7.73 -6.46
C ILE A 142 -15.23 7.02 -7.79
N LEU A 143 -15.73 5.82 -8.05
CA LEU A 143 -15.38 4.98 -9.20
C LEU A 143 -15.45 5.74 -10.53
N ALA A 144 -16.57 6.43 -10.77
CA ALA A 144 -16.75 7.21 -12.00
C ALA A 144 -15.73 8.36 -12.15
N LYS A 145 -15.28 8.93 -11.02
CA LYS A 145 -14.30 10.02 -10.98
C LYS A 145 -12.88 9.56 -11.26
N VAL A 146 -12.59 8.27 -11.00
CA VAL A 146 -11.27 7.66 -11.19
C VAL A 146 -11.22 6.74 -12.42
N ASN A 147 -11.90 7.15 -13.49
CA ASN A 147 -11.93 6.51 -14.81
C ASN A 147 -12.59 5.10 -14.84
N GLY A 148 -13.50 4.80 -13.91
CA GLY A 148 -14.31 3.58 -13.94
C GLY A 148 -13.63 2.31 -13.43
N TYR A 149 -12.43 2.42 -12.81
CA TYR A 149 -11.75 1.29 -12.14
C TYR A 149 -10.95 1.78 -10.94
N TYR A 150 -10.79 0.95 -9.90
CA TYR A 150 -9.99 1.31 -8.72
C TYR A 150 -8.51 1.01 -8.96
N PHE A 151 -8.14 -0.25 -9.11
CA PHE A 151 -6.76 -0.67 -9.33
C PHE A 151 -6.60 -1.32 -10.69
N ASP A 152 -5.55 -0.95 -11.44
CA ASP A 152 -5.28 -1.55 -12.74
C ASP A 152 -4.65 -2.94 -12.58
N GLU A 153 -5.36 -3.99 -13.01
CA GLU A 153 -4.95 -5.39 -12.86
C GLU A 153 -3.73 -5.76 -13.72
N ASN A 154 -3.36 -4.91 -14.69
CA ASN A 154 -2.15 -5.08 -15.50
C ASN A 154 -0.90 -4.49 -14.83
N LEU A 155 -1.08 -3.70 -13.77
CA LEU A 155 0.01 -3.13 -12.99
C LEU A 155 0.25 -3.97 -11.73
N SER A 156 1.51 -4.40 -11.55
CA SER A 156 1.98 -5.00 -10.31
C SER A 156 2.93 -4.04 -9.63
N TRP A 157 2.84 -3.89 -8.31
CA TRP A 157 3.69 -3.02 -7.47
C TRP A 157 3.48 -1.52 -7.64
N THR A 158 2.66 -1.08 -8.56
CA THR A 158 2.35 0.35 -8.81
C THR A 158 0.89 0.58 -9.13
N GLU A 159 0.02 -0.35 -8.78
CA GLU A 159 -1.43 -0.24 -8.92
C GLU A 159 -2.01 0.88 -8.04
N ASP A 160 -1.43 1.08 -6.86
CA ASP A 160 -1.79 2.17 -5.94
C ASP A 160 -1.20 3.52 -6.39
N TYR A 161 -0.04 3.53 -7.02
CA TYR A 161 0.54 4.72 -7.65
C TYR A 161 -0.33 5.19 -8.83
N ASP A 162 -0.80 4.28 -9.69
CA ASP A 162 -1.74 4.58 -10.76
C ASP A 162 -3.07 5.14 -10.20
N PHE A 163 -3.59 4.51 -9.16
CA PHE A 163 -4.79 5.00 -8.48
C PHE A 163 -4.59 6.41 -7.93
N ASP A 164 -3.46 6.70 -7.29
CA ASP A 164 -3.13 8.04 -6.79
C ASP A 164 -3.08 9.08 -7.90
N ILE A 165 -2.46 8.78 -9.04
CA ILE A 165 -2.45 9.66 -10.22
C ILE A 165 -3.88 10.02 -10.63
N ARG A 166 -4.79 9.06 -10.70
CA ARG A 166 -6.19 9.29 -11.09
C ARG A 166 -6.97 10.05 -10.03
N VAL A 167 -6.75 9.76 -8.76
CA VAL A 167 -7.31 10.51 -7.62
C VAL A 167 -6.87 11.97 -7.67
N GLN A 168 -5.59 12.25 -7.90
CA GLN A 168 -5.03 13.60 -8.03
C GLN A 168 -5.59 14.32 -9.26
N SER A 169 -5.66 13.64 -10.41
CA SER A 169 -6.21 14.17 -11.65
C SER A 169 -7.70 14.54 -11.53
N ALA A 170 -8.44 13.76 -10.74
CA ALA A 170 -9.84 14.05 -10.42
C ALA A 170 -10.03 15.12 -9.34
N SER A 171 -8.94 15.69 -8.82
CA SER A 171 -8.95 16.68 -7.72
C SER A 171 -9.69 16.19 -6.47
N LEU A 172 -9.68 14.89 -6.22
CA LEU A 172 -10.28 14.29 -5.02
C LEU A 172 -9.42 14.61 -3.79
N LYS A 173 -10.08 14.97 -2.70
CA LYS A 173 -9.41 15.34 -1.46
C LYS A 173 -8.95 14.11 -0.72
N ILE A 174 -7.67 14.06 -0.34
CA ILE A 174 -7.12 13.05 0.56
C ILE A 174 -6.92 13.66 1.93
N LEU A 175 -7.61 13.14 2.93
CA LEU A 175 -7.47 13.52 4.33
C LEU A 175 -6.48 12.56 5.00
N TYR A 176 -5.45 13.11 5.63
CA TYR A 176 -4.41 12.34 6.29
C TYR A 176 -4.45 12.54 7.82
N ASP A 177 -4.50 11.43 8.56
CA ASP A 177 -4.37 11.45 10.02
C ASP A 177 -3.14 10.65 10.46
N ASP A 178 -2.15 11.35 11.02
CA ASP A 178 -0.92 10.74 11.56
C ASP A 178 -1.17 9.85 12.80
N ASN A 179 -2.34 9.96 13.43
CA ASN A 179 -2.76 9.13 14.56
C ASN A 179 -3.59 7.90 14.17
N ALA A 180 -4.02 7.82 12.91
CA ALA A 180 -4.59 6.60 12.34
C ALA A 180 -3.44 5.72 11.84
N ARG A 181 -3.02 4.73 12.63
CA ARG A 181 -1.75 4.02 12.41
C ARG A 181 -1.93 2.53 12.23
N ILE A 182 -1.12 1.97 11.35
CA ILE A 182 -0.90 0.52 11.25
C ILE A 182 0.58 0.21 11.48
N ILE A 183 0.86 -1.01 11.92
CA ILE A 183 2.22 -1.52 12.11
C ILE A 183 2.48 -2.55 11.03
N HIS A 184 3.48 -2.28 10.19
CA HIS A 184 4.05 -3.23 9.26
C HIS A 184 5.23 -3.95 9.94
N PRO A 185 5.41 -5.26 9.74
CA PRO A 185 6.53 -6.01 10.32
C PRO A 185 7.89 -5.49 9.83
N GLU A 186 8.93 -5.86 10.58
CA GLU A 186 10.31 -5.54 10.21
C GLU A 186 10.66 -6.13 8.85
N LEU A 187 11.27 -5.31 7.99
CA LEU A 187 11.79 -5.72 6.70
C LEU A 187 13.28 -6.02 6.79
N SER A 188 13.71 -7.12 6.22
CA SER A 188 15.12 -7.36 5.94
C SER A 188 15.59 -6.53 4.74
N ILE A 189 16.91 -6.28 4.63
CA ILE A 189 17.51 -5.60 3.46
C ILE A 189 17.09 -6.29 2.16
N LYS A 190 17.13 -7.63 2.13
CA LYS A 190 16.79 -8.42 0.94
C LYS A 190 15.34 -8.20 0.51
N GLN A 191 14.40 -8.21 1.45
CA GLN A 191 12.98 -7.96 1.16
C GLN A 191 12.76 -6.54 0.67
N ASP A 192 13.35 -5.55 1.34
CA ASP A 192 13.14 -4.15 1.01
C ASP A 192 13.76 -3.75 -0.34
N LEU A 193 14.98 -4.23 -0.65
CA LEU A 193 15.59 -3.99 -1.95
C LEU A 193 14.89 -4.76 -3.07
N LYS A 194 14.34 -5.97 -2.80
CA LYS A 194 13.49 -6.68 -3.75
C LYS A 194 12.20 -5.90 -4.04
N SER A 195 11.57 -5.33 -3.01
CA SER A 195 10.40 -4.46 -3.20
C SER A 195 10.75 -3.25 -4.05
N SER A 196 11.87 -2.59 -3.76
CA SER A 196 12.33 -1.45 -4.55
C SER A 196 12.55 -1.79 -6.02
N PHE A 197 13.19 -2.93 -6.29
CA PHE A 197 13.36 -3.44 -7.66
C PHE A 197 12.02 -3.65 -8.36
N ASN A 198 11.06 -4.28 -7.68
CA ASN A 198 9.72 -4.55 -8.22
C ASN A 198 8.93 -3.25 -8.45
N TYR A 199 9.06 -2.23 -7.59
CA TYR A 199 8.52 -0.89 -7.86
C TYR A 199 9.11 -0.28 -9.14
N GLY A 200 10.41 -0.51 -9.39
CA GLY A 200 11.05 -0.08 -10.64
C GLY A 200 10.44 -0.76 -11.87
N VAL A 201 10.22 -2.08 -11.80
CA VAL A 201 9.54 -2.85 -12.86
C VAL A 201 8.12 -2.34 -13.09
N GLY A 202 7.32 -2.20 -12.03
CA GLY A 202 5.95 -1.70 -12.14
C GLY A 202 5.89 -0.28 -12.70
N HIS A 203 6.81 0.60 -12.27
CA HIS A 203 6.89 1.96 -12.82
C HIS A 203 7.23 1.97 -14.32
N ALA A 204 8.13 1.10 -14.77
CA ALA A 204 8.44 0.96 -16.19
C ALA A 204 7.21 0.54 -17.00
N ARG A 205 6.43 -0.42 -16.49
CA ARG A 205 5.15 -0.83 -17.12
C ARG A 205 4.17 0.34 -17.22
N GLY A 206 4.07 1.14 -16.14
CA GLY A 206 3.25 2.35 -16.18
C GLY A 206 3.71 3.34 -17.26
N VAL A 207 5.02 3.57 -17.42
CA VAL A 207 5.58 4.41 -18.49
C VAL A 207 5.24 3.87 -19.87
N LEU A 208 5.36 2.56 -20.07
CA LEU A 208 5.09 1.92 -21.36
C LEU A 208 3.61 1.92 -21.74
N HIS A 209 2.72 1.68 -20.79
CA HIS A 209 1.30 1.43 -21.06
C HIS A 209 0.39 2.62 -20.76
N LYS A 210 0.67 3.40 -19.73
CA LYS A 210 -0.22 4.47 -19.24
C LYS A 210 0.16 5.87 -19.71
N LYS A 211 1.43 6.16 -19.82
CA LYS A 211 2.04 7.46 -20.24
C LYS A 211 1.64 8.67 -19.36
N ASN A 212 0.37 8.88 -19.07
CA ASN A 212 -0.10 10.02 -18.27
C ASN A 212 0.24 9.85 -16.79
N GLY A 213 0.95 10.83 -16.21
CA GLY A 213 1.39 10.83 -14.81
C GLY A 213 2.60 9.95 -14.51
N TYR A 214 2.98 9.05 -15.42
CA TYR A 214 4.23 8.32 -15.37
C TYR A 214 5.31 9.07 -16.14
N TYR A 215 6.51 9.13 -15.60
CA TYR A 215 7.64 9.80 -16.23
C TYR A 215 8.89 8.93 -16.11
N GLU A 216 9.73 9.00 -17.12
CA GLU A 216 11.04 8.34 -17.06
C GLU A 216 11.85 8.87 -15.88
N PRO A 217 12.43 7.98 -15.05
CA PRO A 217 13.31 8.40 -13.97
C PRO A 217 14.52 9.13 -14.56
N LYS A 218 14.51 10.46 -14.52
CA LYS A 218 15.64 11.26 -15.00
C LYS A 218 16.82 11.08 -14.06
N ASN A 219 17.98 10.73 -14.60
CA ASN A 219 19.27 10.76 -13.91
C ASN A 219 19.65 12.23 -13.57
N LYS A 220 18.95 12.82 -12.63
CA LYS A 220 19.31 14.15 -12.12
C LYS A 220 20.27 13.96 -10.94
N THR A 221 21.56 13.84 -11.22
CA THR A 221 22.63 13.78 -10.22
C THR A 221 22.45 14.86 -9.14
N ARG A 222 22.03 16.05 -9.51
CA ARG A 222 21.73 17.15 -8.59
C ARG A 222 20.55 16.82 -7.66
N SER A 223 19.48 16.23 -8.16
CA SER A 223 18.31 15.82 -7.35
C SER A 223 18.66 14.71 -6.35
N ILE A 224 19.54 13.79 -6.72
CA ILE A 224 20.04 12.73 -5.83
C ILE A 224 20.87 13.34 -4.70
N ILE A 225 21.76 14.28 -5.02
CA ILE A 225 22.61 14.97 -4.03
C ILE A 225 21.77 15.79 -3.05
N ASP A 226 20.77 16.53 -3.55
CA ASP A 226 19.91 17.36 -2.70
C ASP A 226 19.00 16.47 -1.80
N SER A 227 18.48 15.39 -2.33
CA SER A 227 17.75 14.39 -1.55
C SER A 227 18.65 13.77 -0.47
N TYR A 228 19.88 13.38 -0.83
CA TYR A 228 20.84 12.84 0.11
C TYR A 228 21.15 13.83 1.25
N LYS A 229 21.41 15.10 0.93
CA LYS A 229 21.68 16.14 1.94
C LYS A 229 20.50 16.34 2.89
N TYR A 230 19.28 16.40 2.36
CA TYR A 230 18.06 16.54 3.16
C TYR A 230 17.87 15.35 4.10
N ILE A 231 17.99 14.13 3.57
CA ILE A 231 17.78 12.90 4.33
C ILE A 231 18.86 12.70 5.39
N LYS A 232 20.12 13.00 5.04
CA LYS A 232 21.25 12.98 5.97
C LYS A 232 21.01 13.93 7.16
N LYS A 233 20.53 15.15 6.91
CA LYS A 233 20.21 16.12 7.96
C LYS A 233 19.09 15.64 8.88
N LYS A 234 18.05 15.03 8.33
CA LYS A 234 16.84 14.62 9.06
C LYS A 234 16.94 13.25 9.74
N TYR A 235 17.61 12.29 9.11
CA TYR A 235 17.62 10.88 9.52
C TYR A 235 19.01 10.27 9.71
N GLY A 236 20.07 11.03 9.42
CA GLY A 236 21.47 10.62 9.57
C GLY A 236 22.06 9.93 8.34
N TYR A 237 23.39 9.74 8.38
CA TYR A 237 24.17 9.20 7.25
C TYR A 237 23.75 7.80 6.82
N SER A 238 23.50 6.90 7.77
CA SER A 238 23.15 5.50 7.47
C SER A 238 21.89 5.39 6.64
N THR A 239 20.83 6.17 6.98
CA THR A 239 19.58 6.19 6.23
C THR A 239 19.76 6.81 4.85
N ALA A 240 20.53 7.91 4.75
CA ALA A 240 20.81 8.54 3.46
C ALA A 240 21.59 7.61 2.53
N PHE A 241 22.58 6.90 3.05
CA PHE A 241 23.39 5.94 2.30
C PHE A 241 22.54 4.73 1.85
N TYR A 242 21.70 4.20 2.74
CA TYR A 242 20.79 3.11 2.41
C TYR A 242 19.83 3.45 1.26
N LEU A 243 19.31 4.68 1.24
CA LEU A 243 18.43 5.14 0.17
C LEU A 243 19.10 5.20 -1.20
N ILE A 244 20.43 5.35 -1.28
CA ILE A 244 21.15 5.22 -2.55
C ILE A 244 21.01 3.78 -3.09
N PHE A 245 21.23 2.77 -2.26
CA PHE A 245 21.05 1.37 -2.68
C PHE A 245 19.59 1.07 -3.07
N TRP A 246 18.65 1.63 -2.34
CA TRP A 246 17.24 1.53 -2.66
C TRP A 246 16.93 2.11 -4.05
N GLN A 247 17.45 3.30 -4.34
CA GLN A 247 17.33 3.95 -5.66
C GLN A 247 18.01 3.13 -6.78
N ILE A 248 19.19 2.58 -6.51
CA ILE A 248 19.87 1.69 -7.48
C ILE A 248 19.03 0.45 -7.77
N ALA A 249 18.44 -0.18 -6.75
CA ALA A 249 17.56 -1.33 -6.93
C ALA A 249 16.34 -0.97 -7.77
N PHE A 250 15.67 0.15 -7.48
CA PHE A 250 14.55 0.67 -8.28
C PHE A 250 14.95 0.89 -9.74
N TYR A 251 16.06 1.57 -9.99
CA TYR A 251 16.51 1.87 -11.34
C TYR A 251 16.90 0.61 -12.12
N ARG A 252 17.48 -0.40 -11.46
CA ARG A 252 17.75 -1.70 -12.07
C ARG A 252 16.46 -2.41 -12.50
N GLY A 253 15.42 -2.39 -11.65
CA GLY A 253 14.11 -2.93 -12.00
C GLY A 253 13.49 -2.21 -13.19
N TYR A 254 13.52 -0.88 -13.18
CA TYR A 254 13.06 -0.04 -14.28
C TYR A 254 13.76 -0.37 -15.59
N LYS A 255 15.10 -0.41 -15.58
CA LYS A 255 15.91 -0.72 -16.78
C LYS A 255 15.63 -2.11 -17.33
N LYS A 256 15.46 -3.11 -16.46
CA LYS A 256 15.16 -4.48 -16.89
C LYS A 256 13.86 -4.60 -17.69
N GLU A 257 12.86 -3.79 -17.37
CA GLU A 257 11.55 -3.87 -18.01
C GLU A 257 11.46 -3.02 -19.29
N ILE A 258 12.22 -1.92 -19.38
CA ILE A 258 12.24 -1.04 -20.55
C ILE A 258 13.08 -1.62 -21.71
N HIS A 259 14.10 -2.42 -21.38
CA HIS A 259 15.04 -3.05 -22.34
C HIS A 259 14.90 -4.56 -22.36
#